data_02bb41ef27d15d47aedf783124cb9f54
#
_entry.id   02bb41ef27d15d47aedf783124cb9f54
#
_cell.length_a   1.000
_cell.length_b   1.000
_cell.length_c   1.000
_cell.angle_alpha   90.00
_cell.angle_beta   90.00
_cell.angle_gamma   90.00
#
_symmetry.space_group_name_H-M   'P 1'
#
loop_
_entity.id
_entity.type
_entity.pdbx_description
1 polymer ?
#
loop_
_entity_poly.entity_id
_entity_poly.type
_entity_poly.pdbx_seq_one_letter_code
_entity_poly.pdbx_strand_id
1 'polypeptide(L)'
;SPDGNVTVKFSLADGGIPTYEMTYKNKAVVKPSRLGLELAKDKHASKGKNETDLMDGFKVTNTKTSSFDETWTPVWGEWSQIRNNYNELEVNLNQPSADRNIIIRFRVYNEGFGLRYEFPQQKSLNYFLIKEEHTQFAMAGDHTAWWLPGDYDTQEQETQETKLSEIRARFKKAVNWDNSSVSVFSETGVQTALQMKTADGLYINIHEAACEDYATMHLNLDDKNFVFESWLTPDATGLKGCMQTPCHTPWRTVKVSDDARDMLSTSLTLNLNEPCKIEDTSWIHPTKYCGVWWEMIVGKSTWEYASGLPSVKLGETDYTKLTPNGRHGANTAHVKEYIDFAAANGLDQVLVEGWNIGWEDWA
;
A
#
# COMPACT_ATOMS: atom_id res chain seq x y z
N SER A 1 14.37 -18.97 0.95
CA SER A 1 13.88 -18.90 2.35
C SER A 1 14.67 -19.81 3.28
N PRO A 2 14.62 -19.59 4.60
CA PRO A 2 15.27 -20.44 5.58
C PRO A 2 14.91 -21.94 5.47
N ASP A 3 13.65 -22.24 5.12
CA ASP A 3 13.16 -23.61 4.92
C ASP A 3 13.37 -24.15 3.49
N GLY A 4 13.87 -23.32 2.56
CA GLY A 4 14.13 -23.67 1.17
C GLY A 4 12.89 -23.75 0.25
N ASN A 5 11.71 -23.43 0.75
CA ASN A 5 10.46 -23.52 -0.04
C ASN A 5 10.26 -22.32 -0.99
N VAL A 6 10.67 -21.13 -0.58
CA VAL A 6 10.62 -19.92 -1.40
C VAL A 6 11.99 -19.66 -1.99
N THR A 7 12.05 -19.49 -3.31
CA THR A 7 13.28 -19.10 -4.01
C THR A 7 13.01 -17.85 -4.83
N VAL A 8 13.83 -16.83 -4.65
CA VAL A 8 13.85 -15.61 -5.46
C VAL A 8 15.16 -15.57 -6.22
N LYS A 9 15.09 -15.36 -7.53
CA LYS A 9 16.27 -15.24 -8.38
C LYS A 9 16.28 -13.87 -9.04
N PHE A 10 17.40 -13.18 -8.93
CA PHE A 10 17.66 -11.91 -9.64
C PHE A 10 18.50 -12.18 -10.89
N SER A 11 18.25 -11.43 -11.95
CA SER A 11 19.06 -11.42 -13.17
C SER A 11 19.01 -10.06 -13.87
N LEU A 12 19.95 -9.80 -14.75
CA LEU A 12 19.86 -8.72 -15.74
C LEU A 12 19.43 -9.32 -17.07
N ALA A 13 18.34 -8.82 -17.64
CA ALA A 13 17.97 -9.11 -19.02
C ALA A 13 18.82 -8.29 -20.01
N ASP A 14 18.66 -8.57 -21.30
CA ASP A 14 19.35 -7.85 -22.37
C ASP A 14 19.18 -6.34 -22.22
N GLY A 15 20.24 -5.59 -22.45
CA GLY A 15 20.27 -4.15 -22.20
C GLY A 15 20.52 -3.75 -20.74
N GLY A 16 20.79 -4.70 -19.85
CA GLY A 16 21.04 -4.43 -18.44
C GLY A 16 19.77 -4.07 -17.65
N ILE A 17 18.64 -4.69 -18.00
CA ILE A 17 17.35 -4.50 -17.34
C ILE A 17 17.28 -5.38 -16.10
N PRO A 18 17.09 -4.82 -14.89
CA PRO A 18 16.92 -5.62 -13.69
C PRO A 18 15.62 -6.44 -13.76
N THR A 19 15.71 -7.73 -13.43
CA THR A 19 14.59 -8.66 -13.42
C THR A 19 14.68 -9.60 -12.22
N TYR A 20 13.53 -10.10 -11.79
CA TYR A 20 13.46 -11.15 -10.76
C TYR A 20 12.37 -12.16 -11.09
N GLU A 21 12.46 -13.32 -10.49
CA GLU A 21 11.44 -14.36 -10.54
C GLU A 21 11.31 -15.04 -9.17
N MET A 22 10.16 -15.64 -8.87
CA MET A 22 9.88 -16.33 -7.62
C MET A 22 9.26 -17.69 -7.86
N THR A 23 9.73 -18.68 -7.12
CA THR A 23 9.09 -20.01 -7.04
C THR A 23 8.76 -20.37 -5.59
N TYR A 24 7.73 -21.20 -5.41
CA TYR A 24 7.35 -21.82 -4.14
C TYR A 24 7.23 -23.33 -4.31
N LYS A 25 8.02 -24.09 -3.53
CA LYS A 25 8.09 -25.56 -3.67
C LYS A 25 8.31 -26.00 -5.12
N ASN A 26 9.20 -25.28 -5.83
CA ASN A 26 9.52 -25.43 -7.26
C ASN A 26 8.38 -25.11 -8.25
N LYS A 27 7.27 -24.54 -7.81
CA LYS A 27 6.21 -24.02 -8.69
C LYS A 27 6.45 -22.53 -8.94
N ALA A 28 6.25 -22.08 -10.18
CA ALA A 28 6.35 -20.67 -10.53
C ALA A 28 5.20 -19.89 -9.87
N VAL A 29 5.56 -18.84 -9.14
CA VAL A 29 4.63 -17.87 -8.52
C VAL A 29 4.67 -16.55 -9.28
N VAL A 30 5.87 -15.97 -9.41
CA VAL A 30 6.13 -14.78 -10.21
C VAL A 30 7.13 -15.18 -11.30
N LYS A 31 6.74 -15.06 -12.55
CA LYS A 31 7.60 -15.24 -13.73
C LYS A 31 8.60 -14.07 -13.84
N PRO A 32 9.62 -14.14 -14.71
CA PRO A 32 10.55 -13.03 -14.91
C PRO A 32 9.82 -11.69 -15.05
N SER A 33 10.07 -10.80 -14.11
CA SER A 33 9.39 -9.51 -13.91
C SER A 33 10.42 -8.40 -13.86
N ARG A 34 10.16 -7.30 -14.54
CA ARG A 34 11.07 -6.15 -14.64
C ARG A 34 11.01 -5.31 -13.38
N LEU A 35 12.13 -4.66 -13.08
CA LEU A 35 12.29 -3.67 -12.03
C LEU A 35 12.82 -2.39 -12.63
N GLY A 36 12.41 -1.23 -12.07
CA GLY A 36 12.95 0.05 -12.49
C GLY A 36 12.10 1.22 -12.02
N LEU A 37 12.64 2.42 -12.24
CA LEU A 37 12.02 3.68 -11.87
C LEU A 37 12.15 4.67 -13.02
N GLU A 38 11.04 5.28 -13.42
CA GLU A 38 11.02 6.42 -14.32
C GLU A 38 11.16 7.71 -13.50
N LEU A 39 12.10 8.57 -13.89
CA LEU A 39 12.38 9.82 -13.19
C LEU A 39 11.69 10.99 -13.86
N ALA A 40 11.12 11.89 -13.06
CA ALA A 40 10.59 13.14 -13.56
C ALA A 40 11.71 14.13 -13.86
N LYS A 41 11.52 14.92 -14.90
CA LYS A 41 12.43 16.02 -15.25
C LYS A 41 12.25 17.14 -14.24
N ASP A 42 13.33 17.51 -13.56
CA ASP A 42 13.38 18.69 -12.70
C ASP A 42 14.56 19.57 -13.05
N LYS A 43 14.30 20.88 -13.23
CA LYS A 43 15.33 21.88 -13.49
C LYS A 43 16.32 22.06 -12.35
N HIS A 44 15.97 21.64 -11.14
CA HIS A 44 16.82 21.71 -9.94
C HIS A 44 17.56 20.40 -9.65
N ALA A 45 17.17 19.30 -10.27
CA ALA A 45 17.90 18.05 -10.17
C ALA A 45 19.29 18.21 -10.83
N SER A 46 20.29 17.53 -10.29
CA SER A 46 21.72 17.67 -10.62
C SER A 46 21.96 17.76 -12.13
N LYS A 47 22.58 18.86 -12.56
CA LYS A 47 22.75 19.23 -13.97
C LYS A 47 23.35 18.10 -14.81
N GLY A 48 22.74 17.83 -15.93
CA GLY A 48 23.39 17.27 -17.12
C GLY A 48 23.23 15.77 -17.38
N LYS A 49 22.67 14.95 -16.46
CA LYS A 49 22.45 13.50 -16.67
C LYS A 49 21.10 13.00 -16.14
N ASN A 50 20.20 13.88 -15.79
CA ASN A 50 18.92 13.57 -15.16
C ASN A 50 17.82 13.10 -16.13
N GLU A 51 18.14 12.98 -17.39
CA GLU A 51 17.21 12.47 -18.41
C GLU A 51 17.25 10.95 -18.52
N THR A 52 18.14 10.29 -17.79
CA THR A 52 18.28 8.83 -17.81
C THR A 52 17.48 8.23 -16.67
N ASP A 53 16.49 7.43 -17.01
CA ASP A 53 15.70 6.65 -16.07
C ASP A 53 16.54 5.53 -15.43
N LEU A 54 16.03 5.01 -14.30
CA LEU A 54 16.62 3.87 -13.61
C LEU A 54 15.95 2.57 -14.07
N MET A 55 15.84 2.36 -15.40
CA MET A 55 15.10 1.26 -16.02
C MET A 55 16.01 0.20 -16.65
N ASP A 56 17.16 0.60 -17.16
CA ASP A 56 18.06 -0.25 -17.92
C ASP A 56 19.53 0.23 -17.85
N GLY A 57 20.40 -0.38 -18.65
CA GLY A 57 21.82 -0.02 -18.73
C GLY A 57 22.64 -0.41 -17.51
N PHE A 58 22.09 -1.22 -16.61
CA PHE A 58 22.77 -1.61 -15.39
C PHE A 58 23.80 -2.73 -15.58
N LYS A 59 24.80 -2.71 -14.72
CA LYS A 59 25.76 -3.79 -14.50
C LYS A 59 25.76 -4.16 -13.04
N VAL A 60 25.80 -5.45 -12.73
CA VAL A 60 26.05 -5.93 -11.37
C VAL A 60 27.50 -5.63 -10.99
N THR A 61 27.71 -4.89 -9.92
CA THR A 61 29.05 -4.59 -9.40
C THR A 61 29.43 -5.47 -8.24
N ASN A 62 28.43 -5.86 -7.43
CA ASN A 62 28.63 -6.76 -6.30
C ASN A 62 27.31 -7.44 -5.91
N THR A 63 27.40 -8.60 -5.30
CA THR A 63 26.29 -9.28 -4.63
C THR A 63 26.72 -9.74 -3.26
N LYS A 64 25.80 -9.65 -2.28
CA LYS A 64 26.05 -10.12 -0.92
C LYS A 64 24.82 -10.89 -0.43
N THR A 65 25.06 -12.01 0.23
CA THR A 65 24.02 -12.78 0.92
C THR A 65 24.25 -12.77 2.41
N SER A 66 23.18 -12.78 3.18
CA SER A 66 23.21 -12.91 4.63
C SER A 66 21.97 -13.64 5.14
N SER A 67 21.97 -14.04 6.39
CA SER A 67 20.82 -14.63 7.08
C SER A 67 20.58 -13.88 8.38
N PHE A 68 19.34 -13.80 8.79
CA PHE A 68 18.92 -13.14 10.02
C PHE A 68 17.87 -13.98 10.73
N ASP A 69 17.95 -14.07 12.05
CA ASP A 69 16.98 -14.78 12.88
C ASP A 69 16.96 -14.16 14.28
N GLU A 70 15.86 -13.52 14.60
CA GLU A 70 15.59 -12.99 15.94
C GLU A 70 14.11 -13.13 16.30
N THR A 71 13.78 -12.98 17.55
CA THR A 71 12.41 -12.85 18.03
C THR A 71 12.28 -11.52 18.76
N TRP A 72 11.28 -10.71 18.37
CA TRP A 72 11.03 -9.41 18.94
C TRP A 72 9.62 -9.32 19.54
N THR A 73 9.42 -8.34 20.41
CA THR A 73 8.13 -8.10 21.08
C THR A 73 7.50 -6.84 20.50
N PRO A 74 6.32 -6.94 19.88
CA PRO A 74 5.60 -5.75 19.40
C PRO A 74 5.10 -4.92 20.60
N VAL A 75 4.93 -3.62 20.39
CA VAL A 75 4.42 -2.69 21.40
C VAL A 75 3.02 -3.11 21.86
N TRP A 76 2.18 -3.52 20.92
CA TRP A 76 0.84 -4.06 21.11
C TRP A 76 0.45 -4.88 19.88
N GLY A 77 -0.68 -5.57 19.92
CA GLY A 77 -1.18 -6.37 18.82
C GLY A 77 -1.62 -7.76 19.27
N GLU A 78 -1.89 -8.62 18.31
CA GLU A 78 -2.44 -9.96 18.56
C GLU A 78 -1.38 -10.96 19.06
N TRP A 79 -0.09 -10.69 18.79
CA TRP A 79 1.00 -11.58 19.14
C TRP A 79 1.90 -10.99 20.21
N SER A 80 2.26 -11.81 21.18
CA SER A 80 3.19 -11.42 22.23
C SER A 80 4.66 -11.43 21.75
N GLN A 81 4.97 -12.25 20.73
CA GLN A 81 6.29 -12.35 20.13
C GLN A 81 6.18 -12.67 18.66
N ILE A 82 7.07 -12.09 17.87
CA ILE A 82 7.17 -12.28 16.41
C ILE A 82 8.60 -12.70 16.06
N ARG A 83 8.73 -13.82 15.33
CA ARG A 83 10.03 -14.24 14.79
C ARG A 83 10.29 -13.55 13.47
N ASN A 84 11.46 -12.91 13.34
CA ASN A 84 11.97 -12.30 12.13
C ASN A 84 13.12 -13.17 11.60
N ASN A 85 12.81 -14.07 10.67
CA ASN A 85 13.78 -15.04 10.14
C ASN A 85 13.75 -15.04 8.61
N TYR A 86 14.85 -14.59 8.00
CA TYR A 86 14.97 -14.48 6.54
C TYR A 86 16.40 -14.72 6.06
N ASN A 87 16.52 -15.05 4.77
CA ASN A 87 17.75 -14.91 4.01
C ASN A 87 17.66 -13.64 3.17
N GLU A 88 18.77 -12.91 3.07
CA GLU A 88 18.83 -11.63 2.34
C GLU A 88 19.78 -11.74 1.14
N LEU A 89 19.38 -11.14 0.03
CA LEU A 89 20.21 -10.89 -1.13
C LEU A 89 20.29 -9.37 -1.37
N GLU A 90 21.49 -8.83 -1.33
CA GLU A 90 21.81 -7.47 -1.72
C GLU A 90 22.49 -7.48 -3.10
N VAL A 91 21.91 -6.80 -4.08
CA VAL A 91 22.45 -6.68 -5.42
C VAL A 91 22.84 -5.22 -5.66
N ASN A 92 24.13 -4.97 -5.77
CA ASN A 92 24.67 -3.65 -6.08
C ASN A 92 24.75 -3.48 -7.60
N LEU A 93 24.12 -2.46 -8.12
CA LEU A 93 24.05 -2.14 -9.53
C LEU A 93 24.66 -0.77 -9.80
N ASN A 94 25.40 -0.67 -10.90
CA ASN A 94 25.85 0.61 -11.45
C ASN A 94 25.27 0.80 -12.85
N GLN A 95 24.79 2.02 -13.13
CA GLN A 95 24.39 2.46 -14.48
C GLN A 95 25.49 3.35 -15.05
N PRO A 96 26.44 2.82 -15.86
CA PRO A 96 27.65 3.54 -16.23
C PRO A 96 27.39 4.81 -17.05
N SER A 97 26.32 4.83 -17.86
CA SER A 97 25.96 5.98 -18.69
C SER A 97 25.66 7.26 -17.88
N ALA A 98 25.16 7.09 -16.65
CA ALA A 98 24.81 8.19 -15.75
C ALA A 98 25.64 8.21 -14.46
N ASP A 99 26.58 7.25 -14.29
CA ASP A 99 27.37 7.05 -13.08
C ASP A 99 26.51 6.96 -11.80
N ARG A 100 25.45 6.15 -11.88
CA ARG A 100 24.49 5.99 -10.80
C ARG A 100 24.57 4.62 -10.20
N ASN A 101 24.52 4.57 -8.87
CA ASN A 101 24.52 3.32 -8.11
C ASN A 101 23.15 3.16 -7.43
N ILE A 102 22.59 1.97 -7.54
CA ILE A 102 21.42 1.54 -6.79
C ILE A 102 21.67 0.16 -6.18
N ILE A 103 20.93 -0.14 -5.14
CA ILE A 103 20.91 -1.46 -4.53
C ILE A 103 19.49 -1.99 -4.64
N ILE A 104 19.35 -3.22 -5.10
CA ILE A 104 18.08 -3.95 -4.97
C ILE A 104 18.27 -4.98 -3.88
N ARG A 105 17.45 -4.87 -2.84
CA ARG A 105 17.50 -5.76 -1.67
C ARG A 105 16.29 -6.66 -1.65
N PHE A 106 16.53 -7.95 -1.44
CA PHE A 106 15.51 -8.97 -1.25
C PHE A 106 15.66 -9.57 0.14
N ARG A 107 14.57 -9.64 0.92
CA ARG A 107 14.46 -10.45 2.13
C ARG A 107 13.46 -11.56 1.89
N VAL A 108 13.91 -12.80 2.01
CA VAL A 108 13.14 -13.99 1.66
C VAL A 108 12.84 -14.78 2.92
N TYR A 109 11.55 -14.83 3.24
CA TYR A 109 10.95 -15.51 4.39
C TYR A 109 10.32 -16.83 3.94
N ASN A 110 9.93 -17.69 4.89
CA ASN A 110 9.23 -18.92 4.57
C ASN A 110 7.81 -18.67 3.97
N GLU A 111 7.24 -17.52 4.28
CA GLU A 111 5.90 -17.08 3.82
C GLU A 111 5.91 -16.20 2.56
N GLY A 112 7.08 -15.84 2.03
CA GLY A 112 7.19 -14.95 0.88
C GLY A 112 8.47 -14.11 0.87
N PHE A 113 8.44 -12.98 0.20
CA PHE A 113 9.57 -12.06 0.18
C PHE A 113 9.13 -10.60 0.13
N GLY A 114 10.07 -9.72 0.51
CA GLY A 114 10.03 -8.29 0.20
C GLY A 114 11.22 -7.88 -0.65
N LEU A 115 11.02 -6.96 -1.58
CA LEU A 115 12.08 -6.27 -2.31
C LEU A 115 11.94 -4.75 -2.16
N ARG A 116 13.06 -4.02 -2.17
CA ARG A 116 13.07 -2.56 -2.24
C ARG A 116 14.28 -2.04 -3.01
N TYR A 117 14.18 -0.81 -3.48
CA TYR A 117 15.30 -0.08 -4.04
C TYR A 117 15.94 0.78 -2.94
N GLU A 118 17.27 0.76 -2.90
CA GLU A 118 18.05 1.61 -1.99
C GLU A 118 19.01 2.46 -2.81
N PHE A 119 19.15 3.72 -2.43
CA PHE A 119 19.97 4.71 -3.12
C PHE A 119 21.06 5.20 -2.16
N PRO A 120 22.30 4.73 -2.31
CA PRO A 120 23.40 5.19 -1.48
C PRO A 120 23.72 6.66 -1.76
N GLN A 121 24.36 7.33 -0.80
CA GLN A 121 24.84 8.70 -0.98
C GLN A 121 25.76 8.78 -2.20
N GLN A 122 25.42 9.63 -3.16
CA GLN A 122 26.17 9.81 -4.40
C GLN A 122 25.91 11.19 -5.02
N LYS A 123 26.88 11.72 -5.77
CA LYS A 123 26.77 13.05 -6.40
C LYS A 123 25.89 13.04 -7.65
N SER A 124 25.89 11.93 -8.38
CA SER A 124 25.17 11.77 -9.66
C SER A 124 23.66 11.58 -9.49
N LEU A 125 23.21 11.26 -8.28
CA LEU A 125 21.80 11.09 -7.93
C LEU A 125 21.60 11.52 -6.46
N ASN A 126 21.74 12.82 -6.18
CA ASN A 126 21.61 13.34 -4.81
C ASN A 126 20.16 13.70 -4.48
N TYR A 127 19.47 14.39 -5.37
CA TYR A 127 18.06 14.71 -5.29
C TYR A 127 17.40 14.31 -6.61
N PHE A 128 16.26 13.62 -6.55
CA PHE A 128 15.53 13.18 -7.73
C PHE A 128 14.04 12.99 -7.46
N LEU A 129 13.26 13.10 -8.52
CA LEU A 129 11.81 12.96 -8.47
C LEU A 129 11.41 11.67 -9.20
N ILE A 130 10.56 10.89 -8.59
CA ILE A 130 10.00 9.69 -9.20
C ILE A 130 8.72 10.06 -9.93
N LYS A 131 8.67 9.74 -11.22
CA LYS A 131 7.47 9.87 -12.05
C LYS A 131 6.62 8.60 -11.94
N GLU A 132 7.26 7.41 -12.02
CA GLU A 132 6.59 6.13 -11.83
C GLU A 132 7.59 5.06 -11.40
N GLU A 133 7.09 4.07 -10.67
CA GLU A 133 7.80 2.84 -10.33
C GLU A 133 7.25 1.70 -11.20
N HIS A 134 8.14 1.04 -11.93
CA HIS A 134 7.82 -0.06 -12.84
C HIS A 134 8.19 -1.41 -12.26
N THR A 135 7.82 -1.66 -11.00
CA THR A 135 7.98 -2.98 -10.38
C THR A 135 6.87 -3.90 -10.89
N GLN A 136 7.24 -4.91 -11.64
CA GLN A 136 6.31 -5.88 -12.23
C GLN A 136 6.15 -7.13 -11.37
N PHE A 137 4.98 -7.77 -11.50
CA PHE A 137 4.61 -9.05 -10.92
C PHE A 137 3.92 -9.88 -12.01
N ALA A 138 4.69 -10.61 -12.80
CA ALA A 138 4.18 -11.44 -13.89
C ALA A 138 3.64 -12.77 -13.34
N MET A 139 2.33 -12.91 -13.27
CA MET A 139 1.67 -14.09 -12.70
C MET A 139 1.86 -15.32 -13.58
N ALA A 140 1.91 -16.50 -12.93
CA ALA A 140 2.12 -17.76 -13.62
C ALA A 140 0.91 -18.21 -14.47
N GLY A 141 -0.26 -17.60 -14.27
CA GLY A 141 -1.47 -17.95 -15.02
C GLY A 141 -2.63 -17.02 -14.73
N ASP A 142 -3.80 -17.33 -15.31
CA ASP A 142 -5.06 -16.63 -15.07
C ASP A 142 -5.67 -17.05 -13.73
N HIS A 143 -5.19 -16.44 -12.67
CA HIS A 143 -5.59 -16.76 -11.30
C HIS A 143 -6.99 -16.24 -10.96
N THR A 144 -7.66 -16.86 -10.00
CA THR A 144 -8.81 -16.24 -9.33
C THR A 144 -8.28 -15.16 -8.40
N ALA A 145 -8.83 -13.96 -8.46
CA ALA A 145 -8.45 -12.84 -7.63
C ALA A 145 -9.64 -12.31 -6.83
N TRP A 146 -9.39 -11.93 -5.58
CA TRP A 146 -10.27 -11.09 -4.77
C TRP A 146 -9.68 -9.69 -4.78
N TRP A 147 -10.41 -8.77 -5.40
CA TRP A 147 -9.86 -7.45 -5.72
C TRP A 147 -10.89 -6.33 -5.54
N LEU A 148 -10.39 -5.13 -5.31
CA LEU A 148 -11.12 -3.87 -5.33
C LEU A 148 -10.67 -3.05 -6.53
N PRO A 149 -11.56 -2.24 -7.17
CA PRO A 149 -11.15 -1.26 -8.17
C PRO A 149 -10.01 -0.35 -7.67
N GLY A 150 -9.02 -0.11 -8.52
CA GLY A 150 -7.93 0.81 -8.22
C GLY A 150 -8.43 2.25 -8.19
N ASP A 151 -8.39 2.86 -7.02
CA ASP A 151 -8.91 4.19 -6.74
C ASP A 151 -7.94 4.91 -5.79
N TYR A 152 -7.59 6.17 -6.10
CA TYR A 152 -6.64 6.94 -5.29
C TYR A 152 -7.26 7.51 -4.01
N ASP A 153 -8.57 7.72 -3.98
CA ASP A 153 -9.24 8.45 -2.91
C ASP A 153 -9.94 7.53 -1.89
N THR A 154 -10.38 6.35 -2.31
CA THR A 154 -11.16 5.48 -1.43
C THR A 154 -10.88 4.00 -1.64
N GLN A 155 -11.06 3.22 -0.56
CA GLN A 155 -11.14 1.75 -0.58
C GLN A 155 -12.55 1.25 -0.27
N GLU A 156 -13.55 2.13 -0.20
CA GLU A 156 -14.95 1.81 0.09
C GLU A 156 -15.65 1.22 -1.14
N GLN A 157 -15.09 0.15 -1.66
CA GLN A 157 -15.55 -0.59 -2.82
C GLN A 157 -15.96 -2.00 -2.38
N GLU A 158 -16.83 -2.67 -3.12
CA GLU A 158 -17.14 -4.08 -2.88
C GLU A 158 -16.06 -4.98 -3.46
N THR A 159 -15.57 -5.94 -2.64
CA THR A 159 -14.63 -6.95 -3.10
C THR A 159 -15.25 -7.80 -4.21
N GLN A 160 -14.57 -7.87 -5.33
CA GLN A 160 -14.93 -8.70 -6.47
C GLN A 160 -14.15 -10.01 -6.44
N GLU A 161 -14.76 -11.10 -6.89
CA GLU A 161 -14.09 -12.36 -7.16
C GLU A 161 -14.21 -12.68 -8.65
N THR A 162 -13.08 -12.68 -9.37
CA THR A 162 -13.04 -12.99 -10.81
C THR A 162 -11.71 -13.64 -11.19
N LYS A 163 -11.59 -14.11 -12.42
CA LYS A 163 -10.29 -14.35 -13.05
C LYS A 163 -9.59 -13.03 -13.37
N LEU A 164 -8.26 -13.05 -13.49
CA LEU A 164 -7.50 -11.88 -13.90
C LEU A 164 -7.95 -11.37 -15.28
N SER A 165 -8.22 -12.26 -16.22
CA SER A 165 -8.74 -11.96 -17.56
C SER A 165 -10.11 -11.29 -17.57
N GLU A 166 -10.86 -11.35 -16.47
CA GLU A 166 -12.24 -10.84 -16.37
C GLU A 166 -12.31 -9.46 -15.66
N ILE A 167 -11.22 -8.99 -15.06
CA ILE A 167 -11.18 -7.74 -14.29
C ILE A 167 -11.70 -6.56 -15.13
N ARG A 168 -11.18 -6.36 -16.35
CA ARG A 168 -11.60 -5.28 -17.25
C ARG A 168 -13.11 -5.28 -17.50
N ALA A 169 -13.67 -6.42 -17.81
CA ALA A 169 -15.10 -6.56 -18.12
C ALA A 169 -15.97 -6.28 -16.88
N ARG A 170 -15.46 -6.60 -15.68
CA ARG A 170 -16.16 -6.42 -14.42
C ARG A 170 -16.04 -4.99 -13.85
N PHE A 171 -14.95 -4.28 -14.16
CA PHE A 171 -14.50 -3.04 -13.52
C PHE A 171 -15.60 -2.00 -13.35
N LYS A 172 -16.30 -1.62 -14.42
CA LYS A 172 -17.34 -0.56 -14.38
C LYS A 172 -18.50 -0.86 -13.42
N LYS A 173 -18.78 -2.16 -13.19
CA LYS A 173 -19.84 -2.59 -12.26
C LYS A 173 -19.31 -2.76 -10.83
N ALA A 174 -18.00 -2.85 -10.68
CA ALA A 174 -17.34 -3.01 -9.39
C ALA A 174 -17.15 -1.67 -8.67
N VAL A 175 -17.04 -0.57 -9.41
CA VAL A 175 -16.86 0.76 -8.84
C VAL A 175 -18.17 1.24 -8.21
N ASN A 176 -18.13 1.60 -6.95
CA ASN A 176 -19.22 2.30 -6.26
C ASN A 176 -19.17 3.80 -6.60
N TRP A 177 -19.90 4.19 -7.63
CA TRP A 177 -19.95 5.57 -8.12
C TRP A 177 -20.69 6.54 -7.19
N ASP A 178 -21.35 6.02 -6.16
CA ASP A 178 -22.08 6.83 -5.16
C ASP A 178 -21.15 7.26 -3.99
N ASN A 179 -19.90 6.84 -3.99
CA ASN A 179 -18.91 7.33 -3.02
C ASN A 179 -18.69 8.83 -3.18
N SER A 180 -18.40 9.52 -2.08
CA SER A 180 -18.19 10.97 -2.04
C SER A 180 -16.99 11.43 -2.89
N SER A 181 -16.00 10.57 -3.06
CA SER A 181 -14.84 10.78 -3.93
C SER A 181 -14.48 9.48 -4.64
N VAL A 182 -14.30 9.55 -5.96
CA VAL A 182 -13.91 8.41 -6.80
C VAL A 182 -12.86 8.87 -7.80
N SER A 183 -11.66 8.32 -7.69
CA SER A 183 -10.50 8.64 -8.55
C SER A 183 -9.88 7.36 -9.12
N VAL A 184 -10.64 6.64 -9.93
CA VAL A 184 -10.16 5.43 -10.61
C VAL A 184 -9.20 5.81 -11.74
N PHE A 185 -8.09 5.07 -11.85
CA PHE A 185 -7.02 5.40 -12.81
C PHE A 185 -6.97 4.50 -14.04
N SER A 186 -7.58 3.31 -14.00
CA SER A 186 -7.55 2.34 -15.10
C SER A 186 -8.67 1.31 -14.95
N GLU A 187 -9.19 0.81 -16.08
CA GLU A 187 -10.17 -0.29 -16.09
C GLU A 187 -9.58 -1.66 -15.69
N THR A 188 -8.27 -1.74 -15.47
CA THR A 188 -7.55 -2.92 -14.98
C THR A 188 -6.75 -2.61 -13.72
N GLY A 189 -6.97 -1.42 -13.14
CA GLY A 189 -6.38 -1.02 -11.87
C GLY A 189 -7.03 -1.74 -10.70
N VAL A 190 -6.20 -2.20 -9.76
CA VAL A 190 -6.68 -2.85 -8.53
C VAL A 190 -5.94 -2.29 -7.32
N GLN A 191 -6.61 -2.35 -6.16
CA GLN A 191 -6.02 -2.00 -4.86
C GLN A 191 -5.01 -3.06 -4.40
N THR A 192 -4.10 -2.68 -3.53
CA THR A 192 -3.38 -3.60 -2.64
C THR A 192 -4.03 -3.56 -1.23
N ALA A 193 -4.06 -4.63 -0.46
CA ALA A 193 -3.45 -5.93 -0.68
C ALA A 193 -4.30 -6.75 -1.67
N LEU A 194 -3.68 -7.23 -2.74
CA LEU A 194 -4.36 -8.07 -3.73
C LEU A 194 -4.22 -9.55 -3.36
N GLN A 195 -5.34 -10.25 -3.19
CA GLN A 195 -5.37 -11.68 -2.89
C GLN A 195 -5.72 -12.49 -4.12
N MET A 196 -4.98 -13.57 -4.35
CA MET A 196 -5.19 -14.47 -5.50
C MET A 196 -5.11 -15.94 -5.10
N LYS A 197 -5.69 -16.81 -5.93
CA LYS A 197 -5.57 -18.26 -5.83
C LYS A 197 -5.25 -18.85 -7.20
N THR A 198 -4.21 -19.67 -7.27
CA THR A 198 -3.84 -20.41 -8.48
C THR A 198 -4.74 -21.60 -8.70
N ALA A 199 -4.78 -22.13 -9.94
CA ALA A 199 -5.57 -23.31 -10.26
C ALA A 199 -5.12 -24.58 -9.50
N ASP A 200 -3.84 -24.64 -9.14
CA ASP A 200 -3.23 -25.74 -8.39
C ASP A 200 -3.16 -25.51 -6.87
N GLY A 201 -3.90 -24.53 -6.37
CA GLY A 201 -4.22 -24.35 -4.95
C GLY A 201 -3.27 -23.49 -4.16
N LEU A 202 -2.33 -22.75 -4.78
CA LEU A 202 -1.54 -21.75 -4.06
C LEU A 202 -2.34 -20.47 -3.83
N TYR A 203 -2.18 -19.88 -2.67
CA TYR A 203 -2.67 -18.54 -2.33
C TYR A 203 -1.50 -17.54 -2.44
N ILE A 204 -1.76 -16.42 -3.08
CA ILE A 204 -0.75 -15.38 -3.35
C ILE A 204 -1.33 -14.04 -2.89
N ASN A 205 -0.51 -13.25 -2.20
CA ASN A 205 -0.88 -11.88 -1.83
C ASN A 205 0.22 -10.91 -2.29
N ILE A 206 -0.16 -9.82 -2.94
CA ILE A 206 0.75 -8.72 -3.32
C ILE A 206 0.38 -7.51 -2.48
N HIS A 207 1.37 -6.95 -1.78
CA HIS A 207 1.20 -5.79 -0.94
C HIS A 207 2.52 -5.01 -0.80
N GLU A 208 2.56 -4.07 0.14
CA GLU A 208 3.73 -3.27 0.50
C GLU A 208 3.95 -3.23 2.01
N ALA A 209 5.13 -2.81 2.43
CA ALA A 209 5.46 -2.58 3.84
C ALA A 209 6.40 -1.39 3.97
N ALA A 210 6.44 -0.77 5.16
CA ALA A 210 7.24 0.42 5.45
C ALA A 210 7.03 1.54 4.43
N CYS A 211 5.77 1.88 4.15
CA CYS A 211 5.39 2.99 3.29
C CYS A 211 5.57 4.31 4.05
N GLU A 212 6.82 4.75 4.15
CA GLU A 212 7.22 5.98 4.82
C GLU A 212 7.77 6.97 3.78
N ASP A 213 7.26 8.21 3.79
CA ASP A 213 7.68 9.31 2.91
C ASP A 213 7.74 8.92 1.41
N TYR A 214 6.76 8.15 0.96
CA TYR A 214 6.64 7.62 -0.39
C TYR A 214 5.19 7.37 -0.77
N ALA A 215 4.86 7.37 -2.07
CA ALA A 215 3.51 7.09 -2.55
C ALA A 215 3.08 5.65 -2.30
N THR A 216 1.80 5.47 -1.93
CA THR A 216 1.19 4.14 -1.79
C THR A 216 1.05 3.44 -3.13
N MET A 217 1.17 2.11 -3.10
CA MET A 217 1.11 1.27 -4.29
C MET A 217 -0.29 0.73 -4.55
N HIS A 218 -0.77 0.98 -5.74
CA HIS A 218 -1.81 0.20 -6.43
C HIS A 218 -1.15 -0.67 -7.49
N LEU A 219 -1.92 -1.46 -8.20
CA LEU A 219 -1.45 -2.31 -9.29
C LEU A 219 -2.29 -2.06 -10.54
N ASN A 220 -1.61 -2.00 -11.70
CA ASN A 220 -2.28 -2.00 -12.99
C ASN A 220 -1.98 -3.30 -13.74
N LEU A 221 -3.02 -3.96 -14.28
CA LEU A 221 -2.89 -5.27 -14.90
C LEU A 221 -2.83 -5.17 -16.42
N ASP A 222 -1.77 -5.73 -17.01
CA ASP A 222 -1.82 -6.23 -18.38
C ASP A 222 -2.64 -7.54 -18.40
N ASP A 223 -3.91 -7.44 -18.72
CA ASP A 223 -4.88 -8.53 -18.69
C ASP A 223 -4.70 -9.57 -19.82
N LYS A 224 -3.77 -9.33 -20.75
CA LYS A 224 -3.40 -10.29 -21.81
C LYS A 224 -2.24 -11.20 -21.39
N ASN A 225 -1.28 -10.64 -20.68
CA ASN A 225 -0.07 -11.34 -20.27
C ASN A 225 -0.08 -11.71 -18.78
N PHE A 226 -1.09 -11.25 -18.02
CA PHE A 226 -1.23 -11.42 -16.56
C PHE A 226 -0.04 -10.83 -15.81
N VAL A 227 0.37 -9.63 -16.19
CA VAL A 227 1.44 -8.89 -15.55
C VAL A 227 0.85 -7.71 -14.82
N PHE A 228 0.96 -7.72 -13.49
CA PHE A 228 0.75 -6.52 -12.71
C PHE A 228 2.01 -5.65 -12.74
N GLU A 229 1.79 -4.34 -12.75
CA GLU A 229 2.83 -3.35 -12.55
C GLU A 229 2.41 -2.40 -11.44
N SER A 230 3.34 -2.00 -10.58
CA SER A 230 3.08 -0.99 -9.57
C SER A 230 2.52 0.28 -10.20
N TRP A 231 1.54 0.86 -9.56
CA TRP A 231 0.89 2.10 -9.97
C TRP A 231 0.73 2.98 -8.74
N LEU A 232 1.56 4.01 -8.63
CA LEU A 232 1.65 4.79 -7.41
C LEU A 232 0.63 5.92 -7.38
N THR A 233 0.16 6.26 -6.18
CA THR A 233 -0.70 7.44 -5.97
C THR A 233 0.08 8.72 -6.25
N PRO A 234 -0.38 9.60 -7.16
CA PRO A 234 0.30 10.86 -7.44
C PRO A 234 0.08 11.90 -6.33
N ASP A 235 1.02 12.81 -6.17
CA ASP A 235 0.79 14.08 -5.48
C ASP A 235 0.00 15.05 -6.37
N ALA A 236 -0.29 16.25 -5.87
CA ALA A 236 -1.00 17.30 -6.61
C ALA A 236 -0.29 17.75 -7.91
N THR A 237 0.98 17.45 -8.08
CA THR A 237 1.79 17.76 -9.28
C THR A 237 1.97 16.57 -10.21
N GLY A 238 1.46 15.40 -9.83
CA GLY A 238 1.58 14.14 -10.56
C GLY A 238 2.85 13.34 -10.24
N LEU A 239 3.66 13.77 -9.26
CA LEU A 239 4.86 13.06 -8.82
C LEU A 239 4.51 11.94 -7.84
N LYS A 240 5.37 10.91 -7.81
CA LYS A 240 5.22 9.72 -6.98
C LYS A 240 6.22 9.65 -5.82
N GLY A 241 7.23 10.48 -5.84
CA GLY A 241 8.23 10.57 -4.77
C GLY A 241 9.24 11.68 -5.00
N CYS A 242 9.62 12.33 -3.90
CA CYS A 242 10.67 13.35 -3.84
C CYS A 242 11.80 12.78 -2.98
N MET A 243 12.87 12.31 -3.62
CA MET A 243 13.90 11.51 -2.97
C MET A 243 15.20 12.29 -2.80
N GLN A 244 15.84 12.07 -1.67
CA GLN A 244 17.20 12.58 -1.40
C GLN A 244 18.07 11.47 -0.82
N THR A 245 19.22 11.22 -1.45
CA THR A 245 20.12 10.15 -1.01
C THR A 245 20.90 10.52 0.27
N PRO A 246 21.15 9.57 1.19
CA PRO A 246 20.77 8.16 1.10
C PRO A 246 19.29 7.94 1.44
N CYS A 247 18.61 7.12 0.68
CA CYS A 247 17.17 6.83 0.87
C CYS A 247 16.80 5.45 0.30
N HIS A 248 15.58 5.03 0.50
CA HIS A 248 15.02 3.80 -0.04
C HIS A 248 13.52 3.94 -0.32
N THR A 249 12.98 3.04 -1.15
CA THR A 249 11.54 2.89 -1.34
C THR A 249 10.92 2.02 -0.23
N PRO A 250 9.59 1.99 -0.09
CA PRO A 250 8.91 0.92 0.63
C PRO A 250 9.29 -0.47 0.10
N TRP A 251 8.98 -1.51 0.89
CA TRP A 251 9.08 -2.87 0.43
C TRP A 251 7.88 -3.24 -0.43
N ARG A 252 8.13 -3.86 -1.57
CA ARG A 252 7.11 -4.54 -2.38
C ARG A 252 7.12 -6.01 -1.98
N THR A 253 5.95 -6.52 -1.58
CA THR A 253 5.87 -7.85 -0.96
C THR A 253 5.05 -8.81 -1.80
N VAL A 254 5.48 -10.08 -1.84
CA VAL A 254 4.71 -11.19 -2.37
C VAL A 254 4.71 -12.30 -1.33
N LYS A 255 3.53 -12.65 -0.84
CA LYS A 255 3.29 -13.82 0.00
C LYS A 255 2.80 -14.98 -0.83
N VAL A 256 3.10 -16.19 -0.39
CA VAL A 256 2.61 -17.43 -0.98
C VAL A 256 2.46 -18.52 0.07
N SER A 257 1.39 -19.28 -0.01
CA SER A 257 1.18 -20.50 0.77
C SER A 257 0.25 -21.47 0.02
N ASP A 258 0.30 -22.73 0.37
CA ASP A 258 -0.68 -23.74 -0.01
C ASP A 258 -1.81 -23.90 1.02
N ASP A 259 -1.83 -23.06 2.06
CA ASP A 259 -2.89 -22.95 3.06
C ASP A 259 -3.45 -21.52 3.13
N ALA A 260 -4.76 -21.34 2.94
CA ALA A 260 -5.41 -20.03 3.01
C ALA A 260 -5.26 -19.35 4.38
N ARG A 261 -5.14 -20.13 5.47
CA ARG A 261 -5.04 -19.62 6.84
C ARG A 261 -3.75 -18.84 7.05
N ASP A 262 -2.68 -19.20 6.33
CA ASP A 262 -1.40 -18.52 6.41
C ASP A 262 -1.48 -17.06 5.90
N MET A 263 -2.49 -16.75 5.07
CA MET A 263 -2.72 -15.37 4.63
C MET A 263 -3.18 -14.45 5.78
N LEU A 264 -3.82 -15.00 6.80
CA LEU A 264 -4.27 -14.28 7.99
C LEU A 264 -3.17 -14.19 9.07
N SER A 265 -2.35 -15.23 9.19
CA SER A 265 -1.34 -15.36 10.26
C SER A 265 0.04 -14.82 9.87
N THR A 266 0.11 -13.95 8.89
CA THR A 266 1.38 -13.41 8.38
C THR A 266 2.02 -12.39 9.32
N SER A 267 3.34 -12.49 9.45
CA SER A 267 4.16 -11.46 10.08
C SER A 267 5.06 -10.69 9.08
N LEU A 268 4.99 -11.00 7.80
CA LEU A 268 5.86 -10.45 6.77
C LEU A 268 5.88 -8.91 6.78
N THR A 269 4.71 -8.28 6.77
CA THR A 269 4.60 -6.82 6.79
C THR A 269 5.21 -6.22 8.05
N LEU A 270 4.96 -6.83 9.22
CA LEU A 270 5.52 -6.36 10.49
C LEU A 270 7.04 -6.48 10.53
N ASN A 271 7.59 -7.59 10.03
CA ASN A 271 9.03 -7.88 9.99
C ASN A 271 9.81 -7.00 8.99
N LEU A 272 9.12 -6.41 8.02
CA LEU A 272 9.73 -5.51 7.03
C LEU A 272 9.66 -4.03 7.42
N ASN A 273 8.89 -3.69 8.45
CA ASN A 273 8.90 -2.35 9.03
C ASN A 273 10.08 -2.16 9.99
N GLU A 274 10.51 -0.92 10.13
CA GLU A 274 11.56 -0.57 11.07
C GLU A 274 11.05 -0.74 12.53
N PRO A 275 11.94 -1.01 13.50
CA PRO A 275 11.58 -1.07 14.89
C PRO A 275 10.93 0.23 15.39
N CYS A 276 10.06 0.12 16.41
CA CYS A 276 9.46 1.28 17.06
C CYS A 276 10.55 2.22 17.60
N LYS A 277 10.46 3.51 17.26
CA LYS A 277 11.40 4.57 17.68
C LYS A 277 10.90 5.37 18.89
N ILE A 278 9.70 5.07 19.37
CA ILE A 278 9.13 5.72 20.56
C ILE A 278 9.72 5.06 21.81
N GLU A 279 10.47 5.82 22.60
CA GLU A 279 11.17 5.30 23.78
C GLU A 279 10.21 4.83 24.89
N ASP A 280 9.18 5.63 25.18
CA ASP A 280 8.12 5.29 26.15
C ASP A 280 6.80 5.05 25.42
N THR A 281 6.41 3.80 25.32
CA THR A 281 5.14 3.36 24.71
C THR A 281 4.05 3.07 25.72
N SER A 282 4.28 3.34 27.01
CA SER A 282 3.34 3.01 28.09
C SER A 282 1.98 3.70 28.00
N TRP A 283 1.90 4.81 27.27
CA TRP A 283 0.68 5.56 27.02
C TRP A 283 -0.16 5.01 25.86
N ILE A 284 0.38 4.09 25.05
CA ILE A 284 -0.34 3.48 23.91
C ILE A 284 -1.16 2.31 24.42
N HIS A 285 -2.48 2.49 24.49
CA HIS A 285 -3.41 1.45 24.91
C HIS A 285 -4.43 1.18 23.80
N PRO A 286 -4.54 -0.05 23.27
CA PRO A 286 -5.66 -0.45 22.43
C PRO A 286 -6.96 -0.27 23.20
N THR A 287 -7.95 0.42 22.62
CA THR A 287 -9.19 0.77 23.29
C THR A 287 -10.41 0.22 22.57
N LYS A 288 -11.50 0.07 23.32
CA LYS A 288 -12.83 -0.17 22.77
C LYS A 288 -13.61 1.13 22.81
N TYR A 289 -14.29 1.45 21.73
CA TYR A 289 -15.11 2.65 21.66
C TYR A 289 -16.48 2.37 21.04
N CYS A 290 -17.45 3.26 21.28
CA CYS A 290 -18.68 3.35 20.51
C CYS A 290 -18.67 4.64 19.69
N GLY A 291 -19.30 4.59 18.52
CA GLY A 291 -19.39 5.73 17.59
C GLY A 291 -20.83 6.12 17.32
N VAL A 292 -21.10 7.40 17.31
CA VAL A 292 -22.43 7.95 17.01
C VAL A 292 -22.79 7.81 15.53
N TRP A 293 -21.81 7.60 14.69
CA TRP A 293 -21.93 7.49 13.23
C TRP A 293 -22.89 6.38 12.76
N TRP A 294 -23.00 5.28 13.51
CA TRP A 294 -23.93 4.20 13.19
C TRP A 294 -25.40 4.63 13.11
N GLU A 295 -25.81 5.66 13.82
CA GLU A 295 -27.19 6.16 13.75
C GLU A 295 -27.54 6.72 12.37
N MET A 296 -26.54 7.27 11.64
CA MET A 296 -26.73 7.75 10.28
C MET A 296 -26.85 6.58 9.31
N ILE A 297 -26.03 5.56 9.46
CA ILE A 297 -26.10 4.34 8.64
C ILE A 297 -27.46 3.64 8.78
N VAL A 298 -28.01 3.58 9.98
CA VAL A 298 -29.33 2.96 10.23
C VAL A 298 -30.51 3.94 10.07
N GLY A 299 -30.26 5.16 9.61
CA GLY A 299 -31.29 6.16 9.30
C GLY A 299 -32.01 6.78 10.52
N LYS A 300 -31.42 6.67 11.71
CA LYS A 300 -31.95 7.32 12.92
C LYS A 300 -31.62 8.79 13.00
N SER A 301 -30.39 9.13 12.64
CA SER A 301 -29.87 10.50 12.58
C SER A 301 -29.53 10.89 11.15
N THR A 302 -29.23 12.15 10.92
CA THR A 302 -28.76 12.69 9.64
C THR A 302 -27.56 13.60 9.85
N TRP A 303 -26.71 13.72 8.82
CA TRP A 303 -25.66 14.74 8.74
C TRP A 303 -26.23 16.15 8.51
N GLU A 304 -27.41 16.25 7.92
CA GLU A 304 -28.06 17.53 7.69
C GLU A 304 -28.36 18.25 9.01
N TYR A 305 -27.78 19.42 9.20
CA TYR A 305 -28.12 20.28 10.32
C TYR A 305 -29.51 20.89 10.17
N ALA A 306 -29.81 21.39 8.98
CA ALA A 306 -31.11 21.97 8.62
C ALA A 306 -31.70 21.27 7.41
N SER A 307 -33.02 21.03 7.41
CA SER A 307 -33.71 20.38 6.29
C SER A 307 -33.54 21.16 5.00
N GLY A 308 -33.19 20.47 3.92
CA GLY A 308 -32.97 21.08 2.59
C GLY A 308 -31.59 21.74 2.44
N LEU A 309 -30.70 21.58 3.38
CA LEU A 309 -29.30 22.02 3.28
C LEU A 309 -28.38 20.85 3.64
N PRO A 310 -28.10 19.94 2.69
CA PRO A 310 -27.33 18.73 2.93
C PRO A 310 -25.85 19.02 3.24
N SER A 311 -25.33 20.13 2.76
CA SER A 311 -23.96 20.59 2.98
C SER A 311 -23.93 22.06 3.38
N VAL A 312 -22.92 22.45 4.14
CA VAL A 312 -22.68 23.84 4.55
C VAL A 312 -21.24 24.22 4.23
N LYS A 313 -21.08 25.43 3.70
CA LYS A 313 -19.77 25.98 3.34
C LYS A 313 -19.26 26.91 4.43
N LEU A 314 -18.06 26.64 4.92
CA LEU A 314 -17.38 27.50 5.91
C LEU A 314 -17.15 28.89 5.31
N GLY A 315 -17.56 29.93 6.08
CA GLY A 315 -17.43 31.33 5.65
C GLY A 315 -18.51 31.83 4.70
N GLU A 316 -19.32 30.95 4.09
CA GLU A 316 -20.42 31.31 3.20
C GLU A 316 -21.79 31.11 3.86
N THR A 317 -21.96 30.01 4.60
CA THR A 317 -23.22 29.67 5.25
C THR A 317 -23.41 30.42 6.56
N ASP A 318 -24.47 31.20 6.66
CA ASP A 318 -24.86 31.91 7.89
C ASP A 318 -25.64 30.98 8.84
N TYR A 319 -24.93 30.32 9.74
CA TYR A 319 -25.51 29.38 10.70
C TYR A 319 -26.56 30.00 11.63
N THR A 320 -26.53 31.32 11.86
CA THR A 320 -27.49 31.98 12.73
C THR A 320 -28.89 32.01 12.15
N LYS A 321 -29.00 31.77 10.85
CA LYS A 321 -30.29 31.73 10.13
C LYS A 321 -30.85 30.32 9.92
N LEU A 322 -30.08 29.30 10.30
CA LEU A 322 -30.51 27.92 10.13
C LEU A 322 -31.34 27.44 11.33
N THR A 323 -32.37 26.65 11.03
CA THR A 323 -33.14 25.95 12.07
C THR A 323 -32.79 24.47 12.02
N PRO A 324 -32.28 23.90 13.16
CA PRO A 324 -31.98 22.48 13.24
C PRO A 324 -33.19 21.63 12.91
N ASN A 325 -33.01 20.56 12.15
CA ASN A 325 -34.10 19.70 11.70
C ASN A 325 -34.61 18.69 12.75
N GLY A 326 -34.04 18.66 13.92
CA GLY A 326 -34.39 17.72 14.99
C GLY A 326 -33.95 16.26 14.79
N ARG A 327 -33.44 15.90 13.63
CA ARG A 327 -32.84 14.59 13.33
C ARG A 327 -31.32 14.61 13.35
N HIS A 328 -30.76 15.79 13.39
CA HIS A 328 -29.32 15.97 13.50
C HIS A 328 -28.84 15.54 14.88
N GLY A 329 -28.06 14.46 14.94
CA GLY A 329 -27.66 13.82 16.17
C GLY A 329 -26.52 14.52 16.95
N ALA A 330 -25.81 15.46 16.33
CA ALA A 330 -24.66 16.13 16.95
C ALA A 330 -25.10 17.23 17.93
N ASN A 331 -25.69 16.84 19.04
CA ASN A 331 -26.01 17.75 20.13
C ASN A 331 -25.48 17.23 21.48
N THR A 332 -25.26 18.15 22.40
CA THR A 332 -24.62 17.86 23.69
C THR A 332 -25.37 16.80 24.54
N ALA A 333 -26.68 16.82 24.52
CA ALA A 333 -27.46 15.87 25.29
C ALA A 333 -27.28 14.45 24.75
N HIS A 334 -27.40 14.29 23.44
CA HIS A 334 -27.25 12.99 22.77
C HIS A 334 -25.84 12.42 22.88
N VAL A 335 -24.80 13.24 22.71
CA VAL A 335 -23.41 12.77 22.89
C VAL A 335 -23.16 12.33 24.36
N LYS A 336 -23.77 12.99 25.35
CA LYS A 336 -23.68 12.55 26.76
C LYS A 336 -24.29 11.17 26.96
N GLU A 337 -25.39 10.83 26.29
CA GLU A 337 -25.99 9.48 26.36
C GLU A 337 -24.99 8.41 25.87
N TYR A 338 -24.23 8.69 24.81
CA TYR A 338 -23.15 7.80 24.34
C TYR A 338 -22.01 7.69 25.36
N ILE A 339 -21.63 8.79 26.00
CA ILE A 339 -20.59 8.79 27.05
C ILE A 339 -21.06 7.95 28.24
N ASP A 340 -22.30 8.14 28.69
CA ASP A 340 -22.87 7.38 29.80
C ASP A 340 -22.98 5.89 29.45
N PHE A 341 -23.36 5.56 28.21
CA PHE A 341 -23.39 4.19 27.72
C PHE A 341 -21.99 3.58 27.69
N ALA A 342 -21.01 4.29 27.18
CA ALA A 342 -19.62 3.83 27.14
C ALA A 342 -19.10 3.54 28.53
N ALA A 343 -19.30 4.46 29.47
CA ALA A 343 -18.90 4.30 30.88
C ALA A 343 -19.58 3.11 31.55
N ALA A 344 -20.89 2.90 31.35
CA ALA A 344 -21.65 1.80 31.91
C ALA A 344 -21.25 0.43 31.34
N ASN A 345 -20.68 0.37 30.11
CA ASN A 345 -20.34 -0.87 29.42
C ASN A 345 -18.83 -1.13 29.31
N GLY A 346 -18.00 -0.37 30.03
CA GLY A 346 -16.55 -0.58 30.05
C GLY A 346 -15.90 -0.28 28.71
N LEU A 347 -16.42 0.68 27.96
CA LEU A 347 -15.81 1.23 26.75
C LEU A 347 -14.97 2.45 27.12
N ASP A 348 -13.79 2.57 26.56
CA ASP A 348 -12.82 3.59 26.97
C ASP A 348 -13.07 4.95 26.31
N GLN A 349 -13.73 4.97 25.15
CA GLN A 349 -13.86 6.16 24.32
C GLN A 349 -15.23 6.23 23.61
N VAL A 350 -15.56 7.45 23.18
CA VAL A 350 -16.68 7.74 22.27
C VAL A 350 -16.15 8.49 21.08
N LEU A 351 -16.41 7.99 19.88
CA LEU A 351 -16.09 8.66 18.62
C LEU A 351 -17.29 9.49 18.17
N VAL A 352 -17.08 10.78 18.03
CA VAL A 352 -18.08 11.71 17.46
C VAL A 352 -17.50 12.23 16.14
N GLU A 353 -17.99 11.69 15.05
CA GLU A 353 -17.57 12.09 13.70
C GLU A 353 -18.75 12.08 12.73
N GLY A 354 -18.53 12.56 11.50
CA GLY A 354 -19.53 12.61 10.44
C GLY A 354 -20.56 13.71 10.62
N TRP A 355 -20.51 14.45 11.71
CA TRP A 355 -21.38 15.60 11.98
C TRP A 355 -20.63 16.93 12.00
N ASN A 356 -19.37 16.92 11.60
CA ASN A 356 -18.56 18.14 11.53
C ASN A 356 -19.04 19.00 10.37
N ILE A 357 -19.41 20.22 10.66
CA ILE A 357 -19.83 21.17 9.62
C ILE A 357 -18.65 21.50 8.73
N GLY A 358 -18.86 21.40 7.40
CA GLY A 358 -17.88 21.77 6.38
C GLY A 358 -16.73 20.78 6.19
N TRP A 359 -16.82 19.56 6.74
CA TRP A 359 -15.77 18.56 6.51
C TRP A 359 -15.66 18.13 5.03
N GLU A 360 -16.73 18.26 4.27
CA GLU A 360 -16.79 18.02 2.83
C GLU A 360 -16.22 19.16 1.96
N ASP A 361 -15.81 20.26 2.58
CA ASP A 361 -15.34 21.47 1.89
C ASP A 361 -14.00 21.93 2.50
N TRP A 362 -13.01 21.05 2.43
CA TRP A 362 -11.67 21.25 3.01
C TRP A 362 -10.63 21.77 2.00
N ALA A 363 -11.04 22.13 0.80
CA ALA A 363 -10.15 22.59 -0.28
C ALA A 363 -9.67 24.05 -0.11
#